data_c2b6b9c263a60a6ca56cef4a9f43d473
#
_entry.id   c2b6b9c263a60a6ca56cef4a9f43d473
#
_cell.length_a   1.000
_cell.length_b   1.000
_cell.length_c   1.000
_cell.angle_alpha   90.00
_cell.angle_beta   90.00
_cell.angle_gamma   90.00
#
_symmetry.space_group_name_H-M   'P 1'
#
loop_
_entity.id
_entity.type
_entity.pdbx_description
1 polymer ?
#
loop_
_entity_poly.entity_id
_entity_poly.type
_entity_poly.pdbx_seq_one_letter_code
_entity_poly.pdbx_strand_id
1 'polypeptide(L)'
;MGFSFKGLTTSALVNGAVPNHQANEKDIADIPAAVDAHGSMDVSRRNDEKIGAPRSPSSMSDGSSDEELNKVDTHAEQGVQAIQAATLVWSKRDLIMAYIFMWLIQFMMTFFSGCVGTMTPYMTSLWGEHSLTALTGVISGLVSGLWKLPYAKIMNIWGRPWALVIGVICYVMGLILMAACENVQTYCAAYTFYYMGYNSIDFSMTVFIADTSKLKNRGLFIGYASSPWLITTWVYGYAVTSIRAPGGIGMKWAFGMFAIIAPFVCAPLITMFFIAQNKARKQGLITPNPSRGSFGQTVLYYVKEFDVVGILILALGLALFLLSFNLYAYQKDQWRSPLIICFIIIGFLLCVFFGLYEKYLAPVSFIPWYLLKNRTVIFTYTMAASIYIAWYIWDSYFYSLLIVVFNQPILYATYITNTYTMGSCTMAIIFGLMLRKYGKLKMYALFFGAPITILGCGLMIKFRQPDVNIGYIVMCQVFIAFGGGVLVVAEQTTLMAVSKQQDFPALLAVESMLISIGGAIGSTIAGAIWTGVFPQRLAVNLAGTAAADNIASIYGDITVQSGYAVGTPERDGINLSYGQTQRYMLIGGTCVYTTMLFSIAMWQNVDVKKMKQRTVGLL
;
A
#
# COMPACT_ATOMS: atom_id res chain seq x y z
N MET A 1 -26.05 9.12 -19.23
CA MET A 1 -26.91 8.84 -18.07
C MET A 1 -26.34 9.64 -16.91
N GLY A 2 -26.92 10.80 -16.65
CA GLY A 2 -26.49 11.71 -15.62
C GLY A 2 -27.05 11.28 -14.27
N PHE A 3 -26.21 10.91 -13.33
CA PHE A 3 -26.58 10.82 -11.94
C PHE A 3 -26.37 12.20 -11.29
N SER A 4 -27.49 12.92 -11.15
CA SER A 4 -27.56 14.16 -10.39
C SER A 4 -27.67 13.83 -8.91
N PHE A 5 -26.67 14.23 -8.11
CA PHE A 5 -26.73 14.24 -6.65
C PHE A 5 -27.53 15.47 -6.15
N LYS A 6 -28.79 15.58 -6.53
CA LYS A 6 -29.73 16.50 -5.87
C LYS A 6 -30.96 15.69 -5.46
N GLY A 7 -31.14 15.51 -4.16
CA GLY A 7 -32.40 15.08 -3.55
C GLY A 7 -32.40 13.70 -2.90
N LEU A 8 -31.77 13.57 -1.75
CA LEU A 8 -32.18 12.63 -0.73
C LEU A 8 -32.63 13.46 0.47
N THR A 9 -33.84 13.97 0.36
CA THR A 9 -34.59 14.47 1.51
C THR A 9 -35.14 13.29 2.29
N THR A 10 -34.78 13.23 3.55
CA THR A 10 -35.34 12.41 4.61
C THR A 10 -36.83 12.70 4.79
N SER A 11 -37.69 11.83 4.25
CA SER A 11 -39.08 11.71 4.69
C SER A 11 -39.67 10.40 4.19
N ALA A 12 -39.48 9.31 4.92
CA ALA A 12 -40.35 8.13 4.97
C ALA A 12 -39.71 7.05 5.85
N LEU A 13 -39.82 7.17 7.15
CA LEU A 13 -39.76 6.06 8.11
C LEU A 13 -40.24 6.55 9.49
N VAL A 14 -41.51 6.89 9.55
CA VAL A 14 -42.29 6.90 10.81
C VAL A 14 -43.69 6.42 10.45
N ASN A 15 -44.07 5.28 10.96
CA ASN A 15 -45.34 4.69 11.30
C ASN A 15 -45.52 3.28 10.80
N GLY A 16 -45.72 2.38 11.76
CA GLY A 16 -46.19 1.04 11.51
C GLY A 16 -45.92 0.04 12.64
N ALA A 17 -46.58 0.26 13.77
CA ALA A 17 -47.26 -0.71 14.65
C ALA A 17 -46.67 -2.12 14.81
N VAL A 18 -46.33 -2.44 16.04
CA VAL A 18 -46.18 -3.77 16.66
C VAL A 18 -47.52 -4.49 16.71
N PRO A 19 -47.59 -5.80 16.54
CA PRO A 19 -48.34 -6.63 17.49
C PRO A 19 -47.48 -7.73 18.13
N ASN A 20 -47.62 -7.78 19.44
CA ASN A 20 -47.33 -8.81 20.38
C ASN A 20 -48.04 -10.16 20.02
N HIS A 21 -47.32 -11.29 20.10
CA HIS A 21 -47.90 -12.55 20.51
C HIS A 21 -46.94 -13.35 21.38
N GLN A 22 -47.41 -13.56 22.60
CA GLN A 22 -46.85 -14.45 23.62
C GLN A 22 -47.22 -15.93 23.36
N ALA A 23 -46.34 -16.77 23.86
CA ALA A 23 -46.51 -18.08 24.50
C ALA A 23 -46.86 -19.28 23.60
N ASN A 24 -46.11 -20.35 23.66
CA ASN A 24 -46.27 -21.40 24.67
C ASN A 24 -45.15 -22.44 24.59
N GLU A 25 -44.62 -22.78 25.76
CA GLU A 25 -43.93 -24.03 26.05
C GLU A 25 -44.88 -25.22 26.02
N LYS A 26 -44.33 -26.36 25.65
CA LYS A 26 -44.71 -27.78 25.83
C LYS A 26 -44.96 -28.48 24.51
N ASP A 27 -44.09 -29.41 24.16
CA ASP A 27 -44.32 -30.84 24.33
C ASP A 27 -43.05 -31.63 23.96
N ILE A 28 -42.70 -32.44 24.94
CA ILE A 28 -41.68 -33.49 24.90
C ILE A 28 -42.45 -34.79 24.56
N ALA A 29 -41.75 -35.68 23.86
CA ALA A 29 -41.93 -37.13 23.75
C ALA A 29 -42.30 -37.63 22.35
N ASP A 30 -41.49 -38.42 21.83
CA ASP A 30 -41.42 -39.85 21.68
C ASP A 30 -40.71 -40.30 20.42
N ILE A 31 -39.73 -41.16 20.66
CA ILE A 31 -39.01 -41.99 19.68
C ILE A 31 -39.93 -43.14 19.22
N PRO A 32 -39.82 -43.71 18.01
CA PRO A 32 -39.17 -45.02 17.99
C PRO A 32 -38.13 -45.25 16.86
N ALA A 33 -37.21 -46.12 17.23
CA ALA A 33 -36.21 -46.76 16.39
C ALA A 33 -36.77 -47.86 15.49
N ALA A 34 -36.15 -48.08 14.34
CA ALA A 34 -35.87 -49.32 13.63
C ALA A 34 -35.68 -49.02 12.12
N VAL A 35 -34.81 -49.53 11.35
CA VAL A 35 -33.96 -50.69 11.16
C VAL A 35 -33.26 -50.53 9.82
N ASP A 36 -32.01 -50.91 9.75
CA ASP A 36 -31.07 -51.16 8.68
C ASP A 36 -31.53 -51.33 7.24
N ALA A 37 -30.75 -50.74 6.29
CA ALA A 37 -30.18 -51.51 5.16
C ALA A 37 -29.15 -50.69 4.35
N HIS A 38 -27.92 -51.11 4.43
CA HIS A 38 -26.83 -51.11 3.44
C HIS A 38 -26.68 -50.01 2.37
N GLY A 39 -25.59 -49.30 2.47
CA GLY A 39 -25.04 -48.44 1.44
C GLY A 39 -23.89 -47.59 1.97
N SER A 40 -22.81 -48.21 2.46
CA SER A 40 -21.62 -47.55 2.95
C SER A 40 -20.92 -46.78 1.83
N MET A 41 -20.95 -45.46 1.84
CA MET A 41 -19.89 -44.62 1.32
C MET A 41 -19.29 -43.87 2.47
N ASP A 42 -18.09 -44.30 2.80
CA ASP A 42 -17.22 -43.88 3.86
C ASP A 42 -16.80 -42.39 3.69
N VAL A 43 -17.48 -41.47 4.35
CA VAL A 43 -17.13 -40.06 4.47
C VAL A 43 -16.95 -39.70 5.94
N SER A 44 -16.17 -40.52 6.62
CA SER A 44 -15.74 -40.17 7.97
C SER A 44 -14.39 -40.78 8.26
N ARG A 45 -13.36 -40.12 7.80
CA ARG A 45 -11.99 -40.13 8.32
C ARG A 45 -11.18 -39.01 7.67
N ARG A 46 -11.54 -37.75 7.86
CA ARG A 46 -10.49 -36.74 8.03
C ARG A 46 -10.20 -36.70 9.51
N ASN A 47 -9.28 -37.57 9.86
CA ASN A 47 -8.66 -37.64 11.14
C ASN A 47 -8.27 -36.24 11.63
N ASP A 48 -8.59 -35.99 12.90
CA ASP A 48 -7.83 -35.13 13.79
C ASP A 48 -6.33 -35.48 13.75
N GLU A 49 -5.66 -35.23 12.64
CA GLU A 49 -4.25 -34.96 12.69
C GLU A 49 -4.10 -33.63 13.42
N LYS A 50 -3.80 -33.72 14.71
CA LYS A 50 -3.29 -32.66 15.55
C LYS A 50 -2.37 -31.82 14.68
N ILE A 51 -2.87 -30.67 14.22
CA ILE A 51 -2.07 -29.62 13.61
C ILE A 51 -1.07 -29.28 14.68
N GLY A 52 0.12 -29.84 14.56
CA GLY A 52 1.21 -29.62 15.51
C GLY A 52 1.42 -28.12 15.65
N ALA A 53 1.50 -27.65 16.87
CA ALA A 53 1.79 -26.26 17.18
C ALA A 53 2.92 -25.76 16.24
N PRO A 54 2.81 -24.54 15.66
CA PRO A 54 3.82 -24.04 14.75
C PRO A 54 5.17 -24.06 15.45
N ARG A 55 6.08 -24.87 14.92
CA ARG A 55 7.44 -24.95 15.43
C ARG A 55 8.07 -23.56 15.30
N SER A 56 8.69 -23.09 16.38
CA SER A 56 9.47 -21.85 16.36
C SER A 56 10.51 -21.90 15.22
N PRO A 57 10.91 -20.78 14.63
CA PRO A 57 11.92 -20.74 13.54
C PRO A 57 13.25 -21.44 13.91
N SER A 58 13.58 -21.51 15.21
CA SER A 58 14.72 -22.27 15.71
C SER A 58 14.56 -23.79 15.58
N SER A 59 13.31 -24.31 15.48
CA SER A 59 13.03 -25.73 15.31
C SER A 59 12.85 -26.16 13.84
N MET A 60 12.79 -25.20 12.90
CA MET A 60 12.82 -25.49 11.45
C MET A 60 14.22 -25.88 10.95
N SER A 61 15.27 -25.76 11.78
CA SER A 61 16.66 -25.98 11.36
C SER A 61 17.11 -27.45 11.38
N ASP A 62 16.39 -28.39 12.00
CA ASP A 62 16.98 -29.70 12.33
C ASP A 62 16.31 -30.94 11.69
N GLY A 63 15.34 -30.83 10.77
CA GLY A 63 14.61 -32.03 10.35
C GLY A 63 14.34 -32.24 8.85
N SER A 64 14.47 -31.23 7.98
CA SER A 64 14.27 -31.41 6.55
C SER A 64 15.61 -31.51 5.85
N SER A 65 15.83 -32.60 5.07
CA SER A 65 16.97 -32.70 4.19
C SER A 65 16.92 -31.56 3.16
N ASP A 66 18.10 -31.03 2.77
CA ASP A 66 18.20 -29.98 1.74
C ASP A 66 17.55 -30.41 0.41
N GLU A 67 17.35 -31.71 0.23
CA GLU A 67 16.71 -32.35 -0.92
C GLU A 67 15.17 -32.19 -0.90
N GLU A 68 14.51 -32.24 0.27
CA GLU A 68 13.07 -32.00 0.42
C GLU A 68 12.69 -30.55 0.20
N LEU A 69 13.51 -29.61 0.69
CA LEU A 69 13.29 -28.17 0.51
C LEU A 69 13.36 -27.72 -0.96
N ASN A 70 14.02 -28.50 -1.82
CA ASN A 70 14.25 -28.18 -3.23
C ASN A 70 13.24 -28.83 -4.19
N LYS A 71 12.29 -29.65 -3.70
CA LYS A 71 11.21 -30.24 -4.50
C LYS A 71 10.04 -29.27 -4.62
N VAL A 72 9.19 -29.46 -5.66
CA VAL A 72 7.93 -28.73 -5.78
C VAL A 72 7.00 -29.23 -4.68
N ASP A 73 6.43 -28.31 -3.91
CA ASP A 73 5.47 -28.63 -2.86
C ASP A 73 4.11 -28.99 -3.50
N THR A 74 3.79 -30.28 -3.53
CA THR A 74 2.54 -30.79 -4.12
C THR A 74 1.28 -30.42 -3.32
N HIS A 75 1.43 -29.96 -2.09
CA HIS A 75 0.33 -29.48 -1.24
C HIS A 75 0.08 -27.97 -1.34
N ALA A 76 0.99 -27.23 -1.98
CA ALA A 76 0.84 -25.79 -2.19
C ALA A 76 -0.27 -25.49 -3.21
N GLU A 77 -0.79 -24.25 -3.19
CA GLU A 77 -1.73 -23.76 -4.21
C GLU A 77 -1.09 -23.81 -5.60
N GLN A 78 -1.90 -24.02 -6.63
CA GLN A 78 -1.41 -24.31 -8.00
C GLN A 78 -0.53 -23.22 -8.59
N GLY A 79 -0.83 -21.95 -8.32
CA GLY A 79 0.01 -20.84 -8.76
C GLY A 79 1.38 -20.84 -8.10
N VAL A 80 1.48 -21.35 -6.86
CA VAL A 80 2.75 -21.52 -6.15
C VAL A 80 3.52 -22.72 -6.72
N GLN A 81 2.85 -23.84 -6.96
CA GLN A 81 3.46 -24.99 -7.66
C GLN A 81 4.01 -24.58 -9.03
N ALA A 82 3.24 -23.77 -9.78
CA ALA A 82 3.62 -23.31 -11.10
C ALA A 82 4.92 -22.46 -11.08
N ILE A 83 5.06 -21.55 -10.11
CA ILE A 83 6.31 -20.75 -10.02
C ILE A 83 7.48 -21.58 -9.50
N GLN A 84 7.25 -22.49 -8.56
CA GLN A 84 8.28 -23.41 -8.09
C GLN A 84 8.80 -24.31 -9.23
N ALA A 85 7.90 -24.83 -10.05
CA ALA A 85 8.24 -25.62 -11.23
C ALA A 85 8.94 -24.76 -12.30
N ALA A 86 8.46 -23.54 -12.55
CA ALA A 86 9.07 -22.64 -13.52
C ALA A 86 10.52 -22.27 -13.14
N THR A 87 10.80 -22.03 -11.85
CA THR A 87 12.15 -21.72 -11.38
C THR A 87 13.14 -22.91 -11.53
N LEU A 88 12.64 -24.15 -11.52
CA LEU A 88 13.46 -25.34 -11.82
C LEU A 88 13.81 -25.46 -13.30
N VAL A 89 12.92 -24.97 -14.18
CA VAL A 89 13.07 -25.07 -15.64
C VAL A 89 13.92 -23.92 -16.21
N TRP A 90 13.99 -22.79 -15.54
CA TRP A 90 14.77 -21.63 -15.98
C TRP A 90 16.28 -21.88 -15.89
N SER A 91 16.98 -21.52 -16.96
CA SER A 91 18.42 -21.40 -16.93
C SER A 91 18.85 -20.13 -16.18
N LYS A 92 20.10 -20.06 -15.75
CA LYS A 92 20.64 -18.82 -15.15
C LYS A 92 20.53 -17.61 -16.10
N ARG A 93 20.62 -17.84 -17.41
CA ARG A 93 20.47 -16.77 -18.42
C ARG A 93 19.03 -16.25 -18.45
N ASP A 94 18.04 -17.15 -18.46
CA ASP A 94 16.62 -16.77 -18.44
C ASP A 94 16.30 -15.95 -17.19
N LEU A 95 16.84 -16.34 -16.05
CA LEU A 95 16.61 -15.64 -14.79
C LEU A 95 17.25 -14.25 -14.80
N ILE A 96 18.46 -14.08 -15.33
CA ILE A 96 19.10 -12.76 -15.49
C ILE A 96 18.26 -11.89 -16.45
N MET A 97 17.78 -12.43 -17.58
CA MET A 97 16.93 -11.70 -18.50
C MET A 97 15.61 -11.27 -17.85
N ALA A 98 15.01 -12.13 -17.03
CA ALA A 98 13.80 -11.78 -16.28
C ALA A 98 14.03 -10.58 -15.33
N TYR A 99 15.18 -10.52 -14.64
CA TYR A 99 15.55 -9.37 -13.80
C TYR A 99 15.82 -8.10 -14.61
N ILE A 100 16.37 -8.22 -15.82
CA ILE A 100 16.52 -7.05 -16.73
C ILE A 100 15.15 -6.54 -17.14
N PHE A 101 14.21 -7.41 -17.56
CA PHE A 101 12.86 -6.99 -17.93
C PHE A 101 12.08 -6.44 -16.72
N MET A 102 12.26 -7.03 -15.53
CA MET A 102 11.71 -6.49 -14.29
C MET A 102 12.19 -5.04 -14.06
N TRP A 103 13.48 -4.77 -14.23
CA TRP A 103 14.04 -3.44 -14.08
C TRP A 103 13.48 -2.45 -15.11
N LEU A 104 13.31 -2.86 -16.36
CA LEU A 104 12.69 -2.04 -17.41
C LEU A 104 11.23 -1.73 -17.08
N ILE A 105 10.48 -2.70 -16.56
CA ILE A 105 9.10 -2.48 -16.08
C ILE A 105 9.10 -1.46 -14.95
N GLN A 106 9.96 -1.61 -13.95
CA GLN A 106 10.06 -0.66 -12.84
C GLN A 106 10.50 0.73 -13.31
N PHE A 107 11.41 0.83 -14.28
CA PHE A 107 11.82 2.11 -14.88
C PHE A 107 10.62 2.81 -15.54
N MET A 108 9.88 2.09 -16.37
CA MET A 108 8.65 2.61 -16.99
C MET A 108 7.63 3.03 -15.93
N MET A 109 7.37 2.19 -14.94
CA MET A 109 6.40 2.44 -13.87
C MET A 109 6.73 3.69 -13.06
N THR A 110 7.98 3.85 -12.64
CA THR A 110 8.43 5.01 -11.85
C THR A 110 8.40 6.29 -12.67
N PHE A 111 8.80 6.24 -13.93
CA PHE A 111 8.76 7.39 -14.83
C PHE A 111 7.31 7.84 -15.10
N PHE A 112 6.42 6.91 -15.46
CA PHE A 112 5.01 7.23 -15.72
C PHE A 112 4.30 7.71 -14.46
N SER A 113 4.57 7.10 -13.31
CA SER A 113 4.01 7.52 -12.02
C SER A 113 4.43 8.95 -11.65
N GLY A 114 5.70 9.30 -11.87
CA GLY A 114 6.20 10.65 -11.68
C GLY A 114 5.50 11.67 -12.60
N CYS A 115 5.33 11.33 -13.88
CA CYS A 115 4.60 12.17 -14.83
C CYS A 115 3.12 12.33 -14.43
N VAL A 116 2.43 11.24 -14.13
CA VAL A 116 1.00 11.24 -13.75
C VAL A 116 0.79 12.06 -12.48
N GLY A 117 1.60 11.82 -11.44
CA GLY A 117 1.52 12.55 -10.17
C GLY A 117 1.70 14.05 -10.36
N THR A 118 2.67 14.47 -11.19
CA THR A 118 2.93 15.88 -11.50
C THR A 118 1.81 16.51 -12.34
N MET A 119 1.16 15.76 -13.24
CA MET A 119 0.08 16.25 -14.08
C MET A 119 -1.29 16.30 -13.36
N THR A 120 -1.51 15.49 -12.33
CA THR A 120 -2.82 15.38 -11.66
C THR A 120 -3.39 16.71 -11.16
N PRO A 121 -2.63 17.58 -10.45
CA PRO A 121 -3.14 18.89 -10.01
C PRO A 121 -3.58 19.77 -11.19
N TYR A 122 -2.89 19.69 -12.32
CA TYR A 122 -3.24 20.47 -13.50
C TYR A 122 -4.48 19.91 -14.21
N MET A 123 -4.65 18.58 -14.19
CA MET A 123 -5.85 17.95 -14.76
C MET A 123 -7.10 18.34 -13.99
N THR A 124 -7.09 18.29 -12.67
CA THR A 124 -8.23 18.69 -11.82
C THR A 124 -8.53 20.17 -11.95
N SER A 125 -7.50 21.00 -12.11
CA SER A 125 -7.64 22.44 -12.32
C SER A 125 -8.28 22.81 -13.67
N LEU A 126 -8.18 21.95 -14.72
CA LEU A 126 -8.86 22.18 -15.99
C LEU A 126 -10.39 22.26 -15.86
N TRP A 127 -10.95 21.65 -14.83
CA TRP A 127 -12.39 21.68 -14.51
C TRP A 127 -12.74 22.59 -13.32
N GLY A 128 -11.78 23.37 -12.80
CA GLY A 128 -12.01 24.26 -11.65
C GLY A 128 -12.15 23.51 -10.30
N GLU A 129 -11.79 22.23 -10.24
CA GLU A 129 -12.00 21.35 -9.10
C GLU A 129 -10.67 20.90 -8.47
N HIS A 130 -9.75 21.85 -8.28
CA HIS A 130 -8.42 21.57 -7.70
C HIS A 130 -8.50 20.95 -6.29
N SER A 131 -9.51 21.31 -5.51
CA SER A 131 -9.76 20.76 -4.16
C SER A 131 -9.97 19.23 -4.16
N LEU A 132 -10.48 18.65 -5.26
CA LEU A 132 -10.70 17.22 -5.39
C LEU A 132 -9.43 16.41 -5.69
N THR A 133 -8.28 17.06 -5.91
CA THR A 133 -6.99 16.38 -6.11
C THR A 133 -6.63 15.49 -4.93
N ALA A 134 -6.76 16.02 -3.70
CA ALA A 134 -6.47 15.26 -2.50
C ALA A 134 -7.43 14.07 -2.30
N LEU A 135 -8.74 14.29 -2.52
CA LEU A 135 -9.76 13.24 -2.42
C LEU A 135 -9.52 12.12 -3.42
N THR A 136 -9.11 12.45 -4.67
CA THR A 136 -8.72 11.46 -5.68
C THR A 136 -7.60 10.57 -5.18
N GLY A 137 -6.56 11.14 -4.56
CA GLY A 137 -5.44 10.40 -3.99
C GLY A 137 -5.86 9.47 -2.83
N VAL A 138 -6.73 9.93 -1.93
CA VAL A 138 -7.22 9.14 -0.80
C VAL A 138 -8.05 7.94 -1.28
N ILE A 139 -9.01 8.16 -2.19
CA ILE A 139 -9.88 7.08 -2.71
C ILE A 139 -9.02 6.04 -3.45
N SER A 140 -8.15 6.48 -4.35
CA SER A 140 -7.31 5.56 -5.12
C SER A 140 -6.33 4.79 -4.24
N GLY A 141 -5.75 5.44 -3.23
CA GLY A 141 -4.86 4.80 -2.25
C GLY A 141 -5.59 3.72 -1.44
N LEU A 142 -6.78 4.02 -0.95
CA LEU A 142 -7.60 3.08 -0.19
C LEU A 142 -8.04 1.87 -1.04
N VAL A 143 -8.62 2.13 -2.21
CA VAL A 143 -9.08 1.06 -3.11
C VAL A 143 -7.93 0.16 -3.55
N SER A 144 -6.78 0.75 -3.91
CA SER A 144 -5.61 -0.04 -4.34
C SER A 144 -4.96 -0.82 -3.20
N GLY A 145 -5.00 -0.29 -1.97
CA GLY A 145 -4.53 -1.01 -0.79
C GLY A 145 -5.35 -2.26 -0.50
N LEU A 146 -6.68 -2.12 -0.55
CA LEU A 146 -7.62 -3.25 -0.38
C LEU A 146 -7.53 -4.26 -1.54
N TRP A 147 -7.34 -3.77 -2.77
CA TRP A 147 -7.20 -4.61 -3.95
C TRP A 147 -6.03 -5.60 -3.88
N LYS A 148 -4.97 -5.27 -3.15
CA LYS A 148 -3.81 -6.17 -2.99
C LYS A 148 -4.15 -7.51 -2.34
N LEU A 149 -5.19 -7.57 -1.49
CA LEU A 149 -5.62 -8.82 -0.87
C LEU A 149 -6.18 -9.82 -1.91
N PRO A 150 -7.24 -9.49 -2.69
CA PRO A 150 -7.71 -10.39 -3.74
C PRO A 150 -6.65 -10.65 -4.80
N TYR A 151 -5.80 -9.66 -5.09
CA TYR A 151 -4.72 -9.80 -6.05
C TYR A 151 -3.67 -10.85 -5.63
N ALA A 152 -3.32 -10.90 -4.35
CA ALA A 152 -2.45 -11.94 -3.79
C ALA A 152 -3.06 -13.35 -3.96
N LYS A 153 -4.37 -13.48 -3.77
CA LYS A 153 -5.10 -14.73 -4.03
C LYS A 153 -5.09 -15.11 -5.51
N ILE A 154 -5.30 -14.15 -6.41
CA ILE A 154 -5.15 -14.37 -7.87
C ILE A 154 -3.77 -14.96 -8.19
N MET A 155 -2.71 -14.39 -7.61
CA MET A 155 -1.34 -14.88 -7.78
C MET A 155 -1.17 -16.33 -7.32
N ASN A 156 -1.80 -16.70 -6.22
CA ASN A 156 -1.68 -18.04 -5.66
C ASN A 156 -2.51 -19.08 -6.42
N ILE A 157 -3.72 -18.72 -6.89
CA ILE A 157 -4.66 -19.64 -7.55
C ILE A 157 -4.36 -19.75 -9.06
N TRP A 158 -4.25 -18.61 -9.76
CA TRP A 158 -4.09 -18.58 -11.23
C TRP A 158 -2.63 -18.49 -11.65
N GLY A 159 -1.74 -18.14 -10.72
CA GLY A 159 -0.31 -18.02 -10.94
C GLY A 159 0.13 -16.61 -11.32
N ARG A 160 1.45 -16.41 -11.24
CA ARG A 160 2.10 -15.10 -11.43
C ARG A 160 1.86 -14.48 -12.82
N PRO A 161 1.90 -15.25 -13.94
CA PRO A 161 1.69 -14.64 -15.27
C PRO A 161 0.28 -14.07 -15.44
N TRP A 162 -0.76 -14.77 -15.00
CA TRP A 162 -2.13 -14.29 -15.10
C TRP A 162 -2.40 -13.08 -14.21
N ALA A 163 -1.83 -13.08 -13.00
CA ALA A 163 -1.92 -11.92 -12.12
C ALA A 163 -1.28 -10.68 -12.78
N LEU A 164 -0.08 -10.83 -13.34
CA LEU A 164 0.59 -9.71 -14.02
C LEU A 164 -0.22 -9.20 -15.23
N VAL A 165 -0.82 -10.09 -16.03
CA VAL A 165 -1.73 -9.71 -17.13
C VAL A 165 -2.90 -8.88 -16.62
N ILE A 166 -3.57 -9.29 -15.54
CA ILE A 166 -4.68 -8.55 -14.92
C ILE A 166 -4.21 -7.17 -14.44
N GLY A 167 -3.04 -7.11 -13.78
CA GLY A 167 -2.44 -5.84 -13.36
C GLY A 167 -2.20 -4.88 -14.51
N VAL A 168 -1.65 -5.37 -15.63
CA VAL A 168 -1.42 -4.58 -16.86
C VAL A 168 -2.74 -4.13 -17.49
N ILE A 169 -3.76 -4.99 -17.54
CA ILE A 169 -5.09 -4.62 -18.05
C ILE A 169 -5.70 -3.48 -17.23
N CYS A 170 -5.69 -3.59 -15.89
CA CYS A 170 -6.20 -2.52 -15.01
C CYS A 170 -5.41 -1.21 -15.21
N TYR A 171 -4.10 -1.30 -15.34
CA TYR A 171 -3.22 -0.16 -15.55
C TYR A 171 -3.50 0.58 -16.86
N VAL A 172 -3.57 -0.16 -17.96
CA VAL A 172 -3.85 0.36 -19.30
C VAL A 172 -5.26 0.93 -19.37
N MET A 173 -6.25 0.22 -18.81
CA MET A 173 -7.63 0.71 -18.76
C MET A 173 -7.71 2.05 -18.01
N GLY A 174 -7.04 2.19 -16.88
CA GLY A 174 -6.97 3.46 -16.14
C GLY A 174 -6.37 4.57 -17.00
N LEU A 175 -5.24 4.33 -17.69
CA LEU A 175 -4.59 5.31 -18.56
C LEU A 175 -5.46 5.71 -19.77
N ILE A 176 -6.16 4.76 -20.39
CA ILE A 176 -7.08 5.05 -21.51
C ILE A 176 -8.25 5.91 -21.02
N LEU A 177 -8.84 5.56 -19.87
CA LEU A 177 -9.92 6.35 -19.28
C LEU A 177 -9.45 7.76 -18.89
N MET A 178 -8.21 7.92 -18.38
CA MET A 178 -7.62 9.24 -18.09
C MET A 178 -7.39 10.06 -19.39
N ALA A 179 -7.03 9.42 -20.49
CA ALA A 179 -6.88 10.08 -21.79
C ALA A 179 -8.23 10.57 -22.35
N ALA A 180 -9.31 9.81 -22.10
CA ALA A 180 -10.65 10.07 -22.61
C ALA A 180 -11.56 10.88 -21.67
N CYS A 181 -11.10 11.20 -20.43
CA CYS A 181 -11.95 11.88 -19.44
C CYS A 181 -12.35 13.31 -19.87
N GLU A 182 -13.60 13.68 -19.57
CA GLU A 182 -14.17 15.01 -19.86
C GLU A 182 -14.55 15.78 -18.59
N ASN A 183 -14.56 15.12 -17.45
CA ASN A 183 -14.89 15.71 -16.16
C ASN A 183 -14.05 15.11 -15.03
N VAL A 184 -14.03 15.76 -13.86
CA VAL A 184 -13.23 15.36 -12.71
C VAL A 184 -13.68 14.02 -12.13
N GLN A 185 -14.98 13.69 -12.18
CA GLN A 185 -15.51 12.43 -11.62
C GLN A 185 -15.00 11.22 -12.43
N THR A 186 -15.04 11.31 -13.77
CA THR A 186 -14.47 10.28 -14.65
C THR A 186 -12.96 10.19 -14.49
N TYR A 187 -12.27 11.32 -14.28
CA TYR A 187 -10.84 11.32 -14.02
C TYR A 187 -10.52 10.61 -12.69
N CYS A 188 -11.26 10.87 -11.61
CA CYS A 188 -11.07 10.21 -10.31
C CYS A 188 -11.27 8.68 -10.41
N ALA A 189 -12.31 8.24 -11.12
CA ALA A 189 -12.54 6.82 -11.37
C ALA A 189 -11.40 6.19 -12.20
N ALA A 190 -10.98 6.86 -13.28
CA ALA A 190 -9.88 6.43 -14.12
C ALA A 190 -8.56 6.32 -13.35
N TYR A 191 -8.26 7.32 -12.51
CA TYR A 191 -7.09 7.35 -11.66
C TYR A 191 -7.09 6.19 -10.65
N THR A 192 -8.26 5.79 -10.14
CA THR A 192 -8.39 4.63 -9.26
C THR A 192 -8.00 3.34 -9.98
N PHE A 193 -8.48 3.09 -11.20
CA PHE A 193 -8.06 1.93 -12.00
C PHE A 193 -6.57 1.95 -12.35
N TYR A 194 -6.05 3.11 -12.72
CA TYR A 194 -4.61 3.32 -12.95
C TYR A 194 -3.80 2.91 -11.71
N TYR A 195 -4.22 3.40 -10.53
CA TYR A 195 -3.49 3.15 -9.29
C TYR A 195 -3.61 1.71 -8.79
N MET A 196 -4.77 1.06 -9.03
CA MET A 196 -4.93 -0.39 -8.83
C MET A 196 -3.96 -1.19 -9.71
N GLY A 197 -3.88 -0.86 -10.99
CA GLY A 197 -2.96 -1.51 -11.93
C GLY A 197 -1.49 -1.28 -11.57
N TYR A 198 -1.13 -0.03 -11.25
CA TYR A 198 0.21 0.34 -10.77
C TYR A 198 0.64 -0.52 -9.57
N ASN A 199 -0.18 -0.53 -8.52
CA ASN A 199 0.10 -1.31 -7.33
C ASN A 199 0.12 -2.82 -7.58
N SER A 200 -0.68 -3.33 -8.54
CA SER A 200 -0.68 -4.74 -8.94
C SER A 200 0.63 -5.16 -9.59
N ILE A 201 1.13 -4.34 -10.54
CA ILE A 201 2.39 -4.62 -11.23
C ILE A 201 3.56 -4.54 -10.25
N ASP A 202 3.63 -3.48 -9.44
CA ASP A 202 4.68 -3.31 -8.43
C ASP A 202 4.71 -4.46 -7.41
N PHE A 203 3.54 -4.86 -6.91
CA PHE A 203 3.39 -6.01 -6.04
C PHE A 203 3.83 -7.32 -6.70
N SER A 204 3.51 -7.51 -8.00
CA SER A 204 3.98 -8.66 -8.78
C SER A 204 5.51 -8.72 -8.86
N MET A 205 6.17 -7.56 -9.01
CA MET A 205 7.64 -7.50 -9.03
C MET A 205 8.24 -7.85 -7.67
N THR A 206 7.64 -7.37 -6.58
CA THR A 206 8.07 -7.71 -5.21
C THR A 206 7.92 -9.22 -4.94
N VAL A 207 6.79 -9.82 -5.30
CA VAL A 207 6.57 -11.27 -5.15
C VAL A 207 7.50 -12.06 -6.09
N PHE A 208 7.78 -11.58 -7.30
CA PHE A 208 8.74 -12.18 -8.21
C PHE A 208 10.15 -12.24 -7.57
N ILE A 209 10.60 -11.15 -6.94
CA ILE A 209 11.87 -11.15 -6.19
C ILE A 209 11.83 -12.19 -5.06
N ALA A 210 10.73 -12.26 -4.32
CA ALA A 210 10.55 -13.22 -3.24
C ALA A 210 10.65 -14.68 -3.72
N ASP A 211 10.06 -14.96 -4.89
CA ASP A 211 10.01 -16.32 -5.48
C ASP A 211 11.33 -16.75 -6.14
N THR A 212 12.14 -15.81 -6.65
CA THR A 212 13.30 -16.09 -7.51
C THR A 212 14.65 -15.76 -6.90
N SER A 213 14.68 -15.12 -5.72
CA SER A 213 15.93 -14.77 -5.03
C SER A 213 16.17 -15.59 -3.77
N LYS A 214 17.42 -15.95 -3.52
CA LYS A 214 17.84 -16.51 -2.23
C LYS A 214 17.66 -15.48 -1.12
N LEU A 215 17.27 -15.92 0.07
CA LEU A 215 16.99 -15.02 1.19
C LEU A 215 18.12 -14.01 1.46
N LYS A 216 19.38 -14.46 1.38
CA LYS A 216 20.56 -13.59 1.56
C LYS A 216 20.71 -12.49 0.51
N ASN A 217 20.17 -12.67 -0.69
CA ASN A 217 20.24 -11.73 -1.81
C ASN A 217 18.96 -10.89 -1.94
N ARG A 218 17.88 -11.28 -1.27
CA ARG A 218 16.53 -10.71 -1.44
C ARG A 218 16.50 -9.20 -1.17
N GLY A 219 17.15 -8.76 -0.09
CA GLY A 219 17.26 -7.33 0.22
C GLY A 219 18.00 -6.54 -0.87
N LEU A 220 19.03 -7.13 -1.50
CA LEU A 220 19.73 -6.50 -2.62
C LEU A 220 18.82 -6.36 -3.85
N PHE A 221 18.01 -7.38 -4.16
CA PHE A 221 17.09 -7.32 -5.30
C PHE A 221 15.90 -6.38 -5.06
N ILE A 222 15.45 -6.20 -3.81
CA ILE A 222 14.49 -5.14 -3.44
C ILE A 222 15.10 -3.77 -3.72
N GLY A 223 16.33 -3.52 -3.28
CA GLY A 223 17.05 -2.28 -3.58
C GLY A 223 17.28 -2.07 -5.09
N TYR A 224 17.59 -3.15 -5.84
CA TYR A 224 17.71 -3.12 -7.30
C TYR A 224 16.39 -2.72 -7.98
N ALA A 225 15.25 -3.26 -7.53
CA ALA A 225 13.93 -2.90 -8.05
C ALA A 225 13.58 -1.43 -7.82
N SER A 226 14.06 -0.84 -6.72
CA SER A 226 13.86 0.59 -6.41
C SER A 226 14.84 1.52 -7.14
N SER A 227 15.92 0.99 -7.73
CA SER A 227 16.97 1.80 -8.36
C SER A 227 16.52 2.70 -9.53
N PRO A 228 15.47 2.38 -10.32
CA PRO A 228 14.98 3.29 -11.36
C PRO A 228 14.57 4.68 -10.86
N TRP A 229 14.11 4.80 -9.60
CA TRP A 229 13.81 6.10 -9.00
C TRP A 229 15.01 7.05 -8.98
N LEU A 230 16.25 6.52 -8.88
CA LEU A 230 17.47 7.34 -8.90
C LEU A 230 17.65 8.10 -10.22
N ILE A 231 17.08 7.58 -11.31
CA ILE A 231 17.17 8.18 -12.64
C ILE A 231 15.88 8.97 -12.96
N THR A 232 14.73 8.35 -12.78
CA THR A 232 13.45 8.88 -13.24
C THR A 232 13.07 10.16 -12.50
N THR A 233 13.43 10.32 -11.23
CA THR A 233 13.18 11.52 -10.42
C THR A 233 13.74 12.79 -11.06
N TRP A 234 14.86 12.70 -11.77
CA TRP A 234 15.46 13.84 -12.46
C TRP A 234 14.84 14.16 -13.81
N VAL A 235 14.19 13.17 -14.44
CA VAL A 235 13.77 13.24 -15.84
C VAL A 235 12.29 13.58 -16.00
N TYR A 236 11.39 13.04 -15.17
CA TYR A 236 9.96 13.20 -15.38
C TYR A 236 9.48 14.66 -15.29
N GLY A 237 10.14 15.51 -14.49
CA GLY A 237 9.80 16.93 -14.39
C GLY A 237 9.97 17.67 -15.74
N TYR A 238 11.09 17.40 -16.42
CA TYR A 238 11.35 17.95 -17.76
C TYR A 238 10.35 17.40 -18.79
N ALA A 239 10.04 16.11 -18.73
CA ALA A 239 9.05 15.49 -19.62
C ALA A 239 7.67 16.16 -19.47
N VAL A 240 7.20 16.38 -18.25
CA VAL A 240 5.92 17.05 -17.98
C VAL A 240 5.93 18.49 -18.47
N THR A 241 7.03 19.22 -18.31
CA THR A 241 7.18 20.57 -18.84
C THR A 241 7.03 20.58 -20.36
N SER A 242 7.68 19.66 -21.06
CA SER A 242 7.58 19.51 -22.52
C SER A 242 6.17 19.09 -22.98
N ILE A 243 5.52 18.16 -22.26
CA ILE A 243 4.15 17.71 -22.54
C ILE A 243 3.16 18.89 -22.48
N ARG A 244 3.35 19.81 -21.52
CA ARG A 244 2.46 20.95 -21.25
C ARG A 244 2.82 22.21 -22.05
N ALA A 245 3.99 22.25 -22.68
CA ALA A 245 4.42 23.40 -23.46
C ALA A 245 3.44 23.74 -24.61
N PRO A 246 3.32 25.01 -25.03
CA PRO A 246 2.59 25.37 -26.25
C PRO A 246 3.14 24.58 -27.42
N GLY A 247 2.27 23.81 -28.12
CA GLY A 247 2.69 22.88 -29.17
C GLY A 247 3.18 21.51 -28.72
N GLY A 248 3.19 21.23 -27.40
CA GLY A 248 3.43 19.89 -26.85
C GLY A 248 2.27 18.95 -27.11
N ILE A 249 2.48 17.63 -26.84
CA ILE A 249 1.47 16.59 -27.11
C ILE A 249 0.21 16.70 -26.24
N GLY A 250 0.26 17.46 -25.15
CA GLY A 250 -0.83 17.60 -24.18
C GLY A 250 -0.98 16.43 -23.21
N MET A 251 -1.57 16.71 -22.05
CA MET A 251 -1.66 15.73 -20.95
C MET A 251 -2.51 14.51 -21.30
N LYS A 252 -3.64 14.67 -21.99
CA LYS A 252 -4.51 13.56 -22.40
C LYS A 252 -3.79 12.59 -23.34
N TRP A 253 -3.07 13.11 -24.34
CA TRP A 253 -2.28 12.28 -25.25
C TRP A 253 -1.08 11.61 -24.56
N ALA A 254 -0.47 12.26 -23.56
CA ALA A 254 0.58 11.62 -22.75
C ALA A 254 0.06 10.35 -22.04
N PHE A 255 -1.15 10.38 -21.46
CA PHE A 255 -1.77 9.19 -20.89
C PHE A 255 -2.03 8.11 -21.95
N GLY A 256 -2.52 8.49 -23.14
CA GLY A 256 -2.71 7.57 -24.27
C GLY A 256 -1.39 6.92 -24.73
N MET A 257 -0.31 7.70 -24.82
CA MET A 257 1.03 7.19 -25.14
C MET A 257 1.52 6.18 -24.08
N PHE A 258 1.33 6.49 -22.79
CA PHE A 258 1.69 5.57 -21.71
C PHE A 258 0.87 4.27 -21.76
N ALA A 259 -0.42 4.35 -22.12
CA ALA A 259 -1.28 3.18 -22.29
C ALA A 259 -0.80 2.26 -23.43
N ILE A 260 -0.21 2.82 -24.49
CA ILE A 260 0.37 2.03 -25.58
C ILE A 260 1.68 1.39 -25.17
N ILE A 261 2.59 2.13 -24.52
CA ILE A 261 3.94 1.65 -24.17
C ILE A 261 3.90 0.54 -23.13
N ALA A 262 3.02 0.64 -22.12
CA ALA A 262 3.01 -0.26 -20.98
C ALA A 262 2.86 -1.75 -21.34
N PRO A 263 1.94 -2.19 -22.21
CA PRO A 263 1.83 -3.59 -22.61
C PRO A 263 3.09 -4.12 -23.29
N PHE A 264 3.73 -3.30 -24.15
CA PHE A 264 4.94 -3.72 -24.87
C PHE A 264 6.12 -3.93 -23.93
N VAL A 265 6.27 -3.11 -22.90
CA VAL A 265 7.33 -3.26 -21.90
C VAL A 265 7.07 -4.45 -20.97
N CYS A 266 5.81 -4.74 -20.66
CA CYS A 266 5.46 -5.87 -19.79
C CYS A 266 5.42 -7.21 -20.53
N ALA A 267 5.13 -7.23 -21.84
CA ALA A 267 4.95 -8.43 -22.64
C ALA A 267 6.15 -9.43 -22.60
N PRO A 268 7.41 -9.01 -22.65
CA PRO A 268 8.53 -9.94 -22.60
C PRO A 268 8.58 -10.78 -21.33
N LEU A 269 8.40 -10.16 -20.16
CA LEU A 269 8.39 -10.87 -18.88
C LEU A 269 7.20 -11.80 -18.75
N ILE A 270 6.00 -11.35 -19.17
CA ILE A 270 4.78 -12.17 -19.21
C ILE A 270 4.99 -13.40 -20.09
N THR A 271 5.54 -13.20 -21.28
CA THR A 271 5.82 -14.28 -22.24
C THR A 271 6.82 -15.29 -21.67
N MET A 272 7.88 -14.83 -21.01
CA MET A 272 8.85 -15.71 -20.34
C MET A 272 8.19 -16.57 -19.26
N PHE A 273 7.30 -16.01 -18.45
CA PHE A 273 6.53 -16.74 -17.45
C PHE A 273 5.65 -17.84 -18.08
N PHE A 274 4.91 -17.52 -19.15
CA PHE A 274 4.07 -18.49 -19.82
C PHE A 274 4.88 -19.63 -20.49
N ILE A 275 6.00 -19.29 -21.13
CA ILE A 275 6.91 -20.29 -21.72
C ILE A 275 7.44 -21.24 -20.63
N ALA A 276 7.92 -20.70 -19.50
CA ALA A 276 8.43 -21.49 -18.40
C ALA A 276 7.35 -22.39 -17.79
N GLN A 277 6.15 -21.85 -17.56
CA GLN A 277 5.04 -22.61 -17.01
C GLN A 277 4.59 -23.73 -17.96
N ASN A 278 4.52 -23.47 -19.28
CA ASN A 278 4.18 -24.48 -20.27
C ASN A 278 5.25 -25.58 -20.36
N LYS A 279 6.54 -25.21 -20.26
CA LYS A 279 7.64 -26.17 -20.24
C LYS A 279 7.58 -27.04 -18.98
N ALA A 280 7.35 -26.44 -17.80
CA ALA A 280 7.19 -27.17 -16.54
C ALA A 280 5.97 -28.11 -16.57
N ARG A 281 4.86 -27.68 -17.19
CA ARG A 281 3.66 -28.51 -17.37
C ARG A 281 3.93 -29.70 -18.27
N LYS A 282 4.66 -29.53 -19.38
CA LYS A 282 5.07 -30.62 -20.28
C LYS A 282 6.03 -31.62 -19.61
N GLN A 283 6.80 -31.19 -18.62
CA GLN A 283 7.66 -32.05 -17.81
C GLN A 283 6.93 -32.76 -16.64
N GLY A 284 5.62 -32.55 -16.50
CA GLY A 284 4.83 -33.18 -15.44
C GLY A 284 5.09 -32.63 -14.03
N LEU A 285 5.75 -31.48 -13.92
CA LEU A 285 6.10 -30.87 -12.63
C LEU A 285 4.91 -30.13 -11.98
N ILE A 286 3.81 -29.93 -12.71
CA ILE A 286 2.61 -29.21 -12.24
C ILE A 286 1.44 -30.20 -12.26
N THR A 287 0.75 -30.33 -11.13
CA THR A 287 -0.45 -31.16 -11.03
C THR A 287 -1.58 -30.58 -11.90
N PRO A 288 -2.32 -31.44 -12.66
CA PRO A 288 -3.45 -30.98 -13.46
C PRO A 288 -4.54 -30.38 -12.57
N ASN A 289 -5.21 -29.34 -13.09
CA ASN A 289 -6.39 -28.78 -12.44
C ASN A 289 -7.50 -29.84 -12.31
N PRO A 290 -8.06 -30.09 -11.12
CA PRO A 290 -9.26 -30.90 -11.00
C PRO A 290 -10.42 -30.26 -11.77
N SER A 291 -11.17 -31.06 -12.51
CA SER A 291 -12.39 -30.58 -13.18
C SER A 291 -13.43 -30.16 -12.12
N ARG A 292 -13.89 -28.91 -12.20
CA ARG A 292 -14.77 -28.31 -11.17
C ARG A 292 -16.26 -28.42 -11.46
N GLY A 293 -16.66 -29.21 -12.44
CA GLY A 293 -18.08 -29.44 -12.78
C GLY A 293 -18.77 -28.28 -13.51
N SER A 294 -19.98 -27.91 -13.12
CA SER A 294 -20.79 -26.89 -13.77
C SER A 294 -20.23 -25.47 -13.55
N PHE A 295 -20.56 -24.54 -14.48
CA PHE A 295 -20.19 -23.12 -14.38
C PHE A 295 -20.57 -22.50 -13.03
N GLY A 296 -21.79 -22.77 -12.52
CA GLY A 296 -22.24 -22.27 -11.23
C GLY A 296 -21.41 -22.78 -10.05
N GLN A 297 -20.98 -24.05 -10.08
CA GLN A 297 -20.09 -24.63 -9.07
C GLN A 297 -18.70 -23.98 -9.12
N THR A 298 -18.21 -23.68 -10.32
CA THR A 298 -16.94 -22.99 -10.50
C THR A 298 -16.99 -21.56 -9.97
N VAL A 299 -18.06 -20.82 -10.24
CA VAL A 299 -18.26 -19.46 -9.69
C VAL A 299 -18.35 -19.50 -8.16
N LEU A 300 -19.15 -20.40 -7.59
CA LEU A 300 -19.29 -20.53 -6.14
C LEU A 300 -17.96 -20.93 -5.47
N TYR A 301 -17.17 -21.79 -6.12
CA TYR A 301 -15.82 -22.12 -5.65
C TYR A 301 -14.96 -20.87 -5.57
N TYR A 302 -14.90 -20.05 -6.64
CA TYR A 302 -14.09 -18.84 -6.62
C TYR A 302 -14.61 -17.80 -5.63
N VAL A 303 -15.92 -17.61 -5.49
CA VAL A 303 -16.51 -16.70 -4.49
C VAL A 303 -16.09 -17.09 -3.07
N LYS A 304 -16.05 -18.39 -2.76
CA LYS A 304 -15.59 -18.91 -1.47
C LYS A 304 -14.07 -18.82 -1.31
N GLU A 305 -13.32 -19.16 -2.36
CA GLU A 305 -11.86 -19.17 -2.33
C GLU A 305 -11.27 -17.77 -2.22
N PHE A 306 -11.89 -16.78 -2.87
CA PHE A 306 -11.54 -15.37 -2.78
C PHE A 306 -12.14 -14.68 -1.56
N ASP A 307 -12.91 -15.39 -0.75
CA ASP A 307 -13.64 -14.78 0.39
C ASP A 307 -14.22 -13.40 0.06
N VAL A 308 -15.00 -13.34 -1.02
CA VAL A 308 -15.57 -12.08 -1.53
C VAL A 308 -16.38 -11.36 -0.44
N VAL A 309 -17.04 -12.10 0.45
CA VAL A 309 -17.83 -11.54 1.55
C VAL A 309 -16.91 -10.83 2.55
N GLY A 310 -15.82 -11.49 2.97
CA GLY A 310 -14.83 -10.88 3.88
C GLY A 310 -14.20 -9.61 3.30
N ILE A 311 -13.82 -9.64 2.00
CA ILE A 311 -13.28 -8.45 1.33
C ILE A 311 -14.30 -7.31 1.33
N LEU A 312 -15.57 -7.56 1.02
CA LEU A 312 -16.61 -6.54 0.99
C LEU A 312 -16.85 -5.93 2.38
N ILE A 313 -16.88 -6.76 3.44
CA ILE A 313 -17.01 -6.28 4.82
C ILE A 313 -15.83 -5.38 5.19
N LEU A 314 -14.60 -5.81 4.90
CA LEU A 314 -13.39 -5.02 5.17
C LEU A 314 -13.37 -3.73 4.37
N ALA A 315 -13.69 -3.80 3.06
CA ALA A 315 -13.70 -2.65 2.18
C ALA A 315 -14.72 -1.60 2.65
N LEU A 316 -15.93 -2.02 2.97
CA LEU A 316 -16.98 -1.15 3.48
C LEU A 316 -16.60 -0.56 4.85
N GLY A 317 -16.08 -1.39 5.76
CA GLY A 317 -15.63 -0.96 7.08
C GLY A 317 -14.53 0.11 7.00
N LEU A 318 -13.50 -0.13 6.22
CA LEU A 318 -12.39 0.83 6.03
C LEU A 318 -12.83 2.08 5.27
N ALA A 319 -13.68 1.94 4.23
CA ALA A 319 -14.20 3.08 3.50
C ALA A 319 -15.02 4.00 4.41
N LEU A 320 -15.97 3.47 5.16
CA LEU A 320 -16.77 4.27 6.10
C LEU A 320 -15.90 4.91 7.18
N PHE A 321 -14.98 4.15 7.76
CA PHE A 321 -14.11 4.64 8.83
C PHE A 321 -13.17 5.75 8.33
N LEU A 322 -12.41 5.52 7.25
CA LEU A 322 -11.37 6.45 6.79
C LEU A 322 -11.92 7.65 6.03
N LEU A 323 -12.99 7.47 5.22
CA LEU A 323 -13.60 8.60 4.51
C LEU A 323 -14.28 9.58 5.46
N SER A 324 -14.74 9.15 6.62
CA SER A 324 -15.33 10.03 7.63
C SER A 324 -14.41 11.19 8.01
N PHE A 325 -13.10 10.90 8.13
CA PHE A 325 -12.08 11.88 8.48
C PHE A 325 -11.79 12.91 7.36
N ASN A 326 -12.22 12.65 6.14
CA ASN A 326 -12.11 13.60 5.03
C ASN A 326 -13.45 14.30 4.77
N LEU A 327 -14.58 13.62 5.01
CA LEU A 327 -15.93 14.15 4.73
C LEU A 327 -16.42 15.12 5.81
N TYR A 328 -15.87 15.08 7.03
CA TYR A 328 -16.33 15.95 8.12
C TYR A 328 -16.25 17.44 7.77
N ALA A 329 -15.23 17.84 7.01
CA ALA A 329 -15.02 19.23 6.63
C ALA A 329 -16.12 19.79 5.71
N TYR A 330 -16.84 18.91 5.00
CA TYR A 330 -17.95 19.26 4.11
C TYR A 330 -19.31 19.23 4.80
N GLN A 331 -19.37 18.84 6.09
CA GLN A 331 -20.60 18.82 6.88
C GLN A 331 -20.75 20.13 7.67
N LYS A 332 -21.99 20.65 7.77
CA LYS A 332 -22.28 21.86 8.53
C LYS A 332 -21.86 21.77 10.00
N ASP A 333 -22.13 20.59 10.61
CA ASP A 333 -21.83 20.36 12.03
C ASP A 333 -20.47 19.66 12.22
N GLN A 334 -19.67 19.54 11.16
CA GLN A 334 -18.34 18.93 11.17
C GLN A 334 -18.32 17.59 11.93
N TRP A 335 -17.52 17.47 12.98
CA TRP A 335 -17.41 16.26 13.82
C TRP A 335 -18.68 15.91 14.60
N ARG A 336 -19.60 16.86 14.78
CA ARG A 336 -20.88 16.65 15.46
C ARG A 336 -21.98 16.17 14.53
N SER A 337 -21.72 16.09 13.25
CA SER A 337 -22.69 15.57 12.28
C SER A 337 -23.05 14.11 12.60
N PRO A 338 -24.34 13.77 12.76
CA PRO A 338 -24.77 12.40 13.02
C PRO A 338 -24.26 11.42 11.94
N LEU A 339 -24.17 11.86 10.69
CA LEU A 339 -23.67 11.07 9.58
C LEU A 339 -22.21 10.67 9.80
N ILE A 340 -21.34 11.59 10.20
CA ILE A 340 -19.92 11.32 10.45
C ILE A 340 -19.76 10.37 11.64
N ILE A 341 -20.52 10.62 12.73
CA ILE A 341 -20.49 9.74 13.92
C ILE A 341 -20.94 8.32 13.55
N CYS A 342 -22.05 8.19 12.82
CA CYS A 342 -22.51 6.88 12.36
C CYS A 342 -21.48 6.17 11.47
N PHE A 343 -20.83 6.87 10.54
CA PHE A 343 -19.84 6.30 9.65
C PHE A 343 -18.61 5.80 10.42
N ILE A 344 -18.13 6.54 11.40
CA ILE A 344 -17.00 6.13 12.25
C ILE A 344 -17.37 4.88 13.06
N ILE A 345 -18.54 4.87 13.71
CA ILE A 345 -18.96 3.75 14.56
C ILE A 345 -19.21 2.51 13.71
N ILE A 346 -20.01 2.63 12.63
CA ILE A 346 -20.33 1.48 11.75
C ILE A 346 -19.06 0.97 11.07
N GLY A 347 -18.21 1.87 10.58
CA GLY A 347 -16.94 1.50 9.95
C GLY A 347 -16.03 0.74 10.90
N PHE A 348 -15.87 1.22 12.14
CA PHE A 348 -15.09 0.53 13.17
C PHE A 348 -15.69 -0.84 13.53
N LEU A 349 -17.00 -0.93 13.73
CA LEU A 349 -17.69 -2.18 14.04
C LEU A 349 -17.56 -3.21 12.90
N LEU A 350 -17.63 -2.76 11.64
CA LEU A 350 -17.41 -3.64 10.48
C LEU A 350 -15.96 -4.15 10.42
N CYS A 351 -14.97 -3.34 10.75
CA CYS A 351 -13.57 -3.79 10.83
C CYS A 351 -13.38 -4.83 11.95
N VAL A 352 -13.99 -4.64 13.11
CA VAL A 352 -13.98 -5.62 14.21
C VAL A 352 -14.72 -6.89 13.79
N PHE A 353 -15.90 -6.75 13.16
CA PHE A 353 -16.67 -7.87 12.65
C PHE A 353 -15.91 -8.66 11.58
N PHE A 354 -15.18 -7.99 10.69
CA PHE A 354 -14.29 -8.67 9.73
C PHE A 354 -13.28 -9.57 10.45
N GLY A 355 -12.64 -9.09 11.51
CA GLY A 355 -11.69 -9.91 12.27
C GLY A 355 -12.33 -11.15 12.91
N LEU A 356 -13.58 -11.02 13.40
CA LEU A 356 -14.35 -12.15 13.94
C LEU A 356 -14.81 -13.09 12.83
N TYR A 357 -15.31 -12.54 11.71
CA TYR A 357 -15.72 -13.28 10.53
C TYR A 357 -14.57 -14.13 9.98
N GLU A 358 -13.41 -13.51 9.76
CA GLU A 358 -12.20 -14.16 9.24
C GLU A 358 -11.73 -15.30 10.13
N LYS A 359 -11.89 -15.17 11.45
CA LYS A 359 -11.45 -16.17 12.42
C LYS A 359 -12.43 -17.35 12.56
N TYR A 360 -13.75 -17.10 12.49
CA TYR A 360 -14.76 -18.08 12.88
C TYR A 360 -15.67 -18.51 11.75
N LEU A 361 -15.88 -17.68 10.72
CA LEU A 361 -16.90 -17.86 9.70
C LEU A 361 -16.33 -18.00 8.29
N ALA A 362 -15.15 -17.45 8.01
CA ALA A 362 -14.56 -17.45 6.68
C ALA A 362 -14.29 -18.89 6.19
N PRO A 363 -14.79 -19.28 5.00
CA PRO A 363 -14.53 -20.62 4.44
C PRO A 363 -13.05 -20.85 4.14
N VAL A 364 -12.37 -19.81 3.68
CA VAL A 364 -10.94 -19.80 3.40
C VAL A 364 -10.39 -18.47 3.93
N SER A 365 -9.56 -18.54 4.97
CA SER A 365 -8.99 -17.35 5.58
C SER A 365 -7.99 -16.67 4.65
N PHE A 366 -8.10 -15.33 4.48
CA PHE A 366 -7.13 -14.52 3.75
C PHE A 366 -5.78 -14.48 4.43
N ILE A 367 -5.83 -14.33 5.75
CA ILE A 367 -4.65 -14.20 6.58
C ILE A 367 -4.53 -15.48 7.37
N PRO A 368 -3.52 -16.32 7.08
CA PRO A 368 -3.29 -17.51 7.87
C PRO A 368 -3.03 -17.15 9.34
N TRP A 369 -4.00 -17.46 10.23
CA TRP A 369 -3.94 -17.10 11.65
C TRP A 369 -2.66 -17.56 12.36
N TYR A 370 -2.05 -18.65 11.89
CA TYR A 370 -0.77 -19.13 12.45
C TYR A 370 0.36 -18.13 12.24
N LEU A 371 0.32 -17.34 11.15
CA LEU A 371 1.31 -16.28 10.88
C LEU A 371 1.09 -15.07 11.79
N LEU A 372 -0.16 -14.69 12.07
CA LEU A 372 -0.47 -13.63 13.01
C LEU A 372 -0.11 -13.98 14.47
N LYS A 373 0.02 -15.27 14.82
CA LYS A 373 0.55 -15.68 16.12
C LYS A 373 2.07 -15.45 16.26
N ASN A 374 2.76 -15.27 15.14
CA ASN A 374 4.20 -14.98 15.16
C ASN A 374 4.41 -13.51 15.55
N ARG A 375 5.01 -13.28 16.72
CA ARG A 375 5.27 -11.93 17.24
C ARG A 375 6.07 -11.07 16.25
N THR A 376 7.01 -11.67 15.49
CA THR A 376 7.82 -10.94 14.52
C THR A 376 6.94 -10.38 13.39
N VAL A 377 5.96 -11.14 12.91
CA VAL A 377 5.01 -10.71 11.88
C VAL A 377 4.17 -9.53 12.37
N ILE A 378 3.55 -9.65 13.56
CA ILE A 378 2.71 -8.57 14.12
C ILE A 378 3.53 -7.29 14.31
N PHE A 379 4.71 -7.39 14.93
CA PHE A 379 5.52 -6.21 15.18
C PHE A 379 6.18 -5.65 13.92
N THR A 380 6.37 -6.44 12.85
CA THR A 380 6.75 -5.90 11.53
C THR A 380 5.62 -5.08 10.93
N TYR A 381 4.38 -5.56 11.01
CA TYR A 381 3.21 -4.82 10.56
C TYR A 381 2.99 -3.52 11.35
N THR A 382 3.17 -3.57 12.67
CA THR A 382 3.09 -2.37 13.52
C THR A 382 4.16 -1.35 13.13
N MET A 383 5.38 -1.80 12.86
CA MET A 383 6.46 -0.93 12.41
C MET A 383 6.15 -0.30 11.05
N ALA A 384 5.71 -1.10 10.06
CA ALA A 384 5.35 -0.61 8.75
C ALA A 384 4.24 0.45 8.83
N ALA A 385 3.15 0.18 9.56
CA ALA A 385 2.09 1.16 9.77
C ALA A 385 2.62 2.45 10.42
N SER A 386 3.48 2.34 11.45
CA SER A 386 4.04 3.49 12.16
C SER A 386 4.92 4.36 11.27
N ILE A 387 5.72 3.76 10.38
CA ILE A 387 6.55 4.49 9.41
C ILE A 387 5.67 5.40 8.55
N TYR A 388 4.61 4.84 7.97
CA TYR A 388 3.76 5.58 7.03
C TYR A 388 2.83 6.57 7.74
N ILE A 389 2.32 6.26 8.94
CA ILE A 389 1.58 7.24 9.75
C ILE A 389 2.47 8.48 10.00
N ALA A 390 3.67 8.26 10.51
CA ALA A 390 4.60 9.35 10.82
C ALA A 390 5.02 10.14 9.57
N TRP A 391 5.30 9.45 8.47
CA TRP A 391 5.70 10.05 7.21
C TRP A 391 4.62 11.00 6.69
N TYR A 392 3.36 10.55 6.59
CA TYR A 392 2.26 11.38 6.10
C TYR A 392 1.94 12.55 7.05
N ILE A 393 2.17 12.41 8.37
CA ILE A 393 1.98 13.53 9.30
C ILE A 393 2.91 14.70 8.96
N TRP A 394 4.20 14.46 8.74
CA TRP A 394 5.16 15.54 8.56
C TRP A 394 5.35 15.95 7.09
N ASP A 395 5.03 15.11 6.13
CA ASP A 395 5.24 15.36 4.70
C ASP A 395 4.07 16.10 4.02
N SER A 396 2.82 15.95 4.50
CA SER A 396 1.61 16.41 3.83
C SER A 396 1.61 17.88 3.37
N TYR A 397 2.23 18.78 4.12
CA TYR A 397 2.32 20.21 3.79
C TYR A 397 3.77 20.68 3.60
N PHE A 398 4.69 19.76 3.38
CA PHE A 398 6.10 20.09 3.23
C PHE A 398 6.39 20.86 1.95
N TYR A 399 5.81 20.43 0.83
CA TYR A 399 5.96 21.12 -0.45
C TYR A 399 5.48 22.58 -0.37
N SER A 400 4.33 22.81 0.25
CA SER A 400 3.78 24.17 0.43
C SER A 400 4.72 25.06 1.27
N LEU A 401 5.32 24.50 2.31
CA LEU A 401 6.31 25.21 3.13
C LEU A 401 7.53 25.62 2.28
N LEU A 402 8.04 24.75 1.40
CA LEU A 402 9.17 25.07 0.52
C LEU A 402 8.87 26.23 -0.43
N ILE A 403 7.66 26.26 -0.99
CA ILE A 403 7.23 27.33 -1.91
C ILE A 403 6.98 28.64 -1.14
N VAL A 404 6.21 28.58 -0.04
CA VAL A 404 5.76 29.78 0.67
C VAL A 404 6.85 30.32 1.59
N VAL A 405 7.40 29.50 2.49
CA VAL A 405 8.33 29.99 3.52
C VAL A 405 9.73 30.19 2.97
N PHE A 406 10.23 29.23 2.22
CA PHE A 406 11.60 29.27 1.68
C PHE A 406 11.67 29.87 0.27
N ASN A 407 10.55 30.30 -0.29
CA ASN A 407 10.46 30.93 -1.61
C ASN A 407 11.21 30.17 -2.71
N GLN A 408 11.13 28.82 -2.66
CA GLN A 408 11.83 27.99 -3.64
C GLN A 408 11.06 27.91 -4.95
N PRO A 409 11.74 28.00 -6.11
CA PRO A 409 11.14 27.69 -7.39
C PRO A 409 10.59 26.25 -7.38
N ILE A 410 9.50 26.02 -8.11
CA ILE A 410 8.80 24.72 -8.22
C ILE A 410 9.76 23.56 -8.46
N LEU A 411 10.73 23.73 -9.35
CA LEU A 411 11.72 22.71 -9.68
C LEU A 411 12.60 22.34 -8.47
N TYR A 412 13.12 23.33 -7.75
CA TYR A 412 13.97 23.09 -6.57
C TYR A 412 13.16 22.53 -5.41
N ALA A 413 11.92 23.01 -5.19
CA ALA A 413 11.01 22.45 -4.19
C ALA A 413 10.73 20.96 -4.48
N THR A 414 10.54 20.59 -5.74
CA THR A 414 10.36 19.19 -6.16
C THR A 414 11.62 18.35 -5.90
N TYR A 415 12.80 18.86 -6.20
CA TYR A 415 14.07 18.14 -5.90
C TYR A 415 14.27 17.93 -4.41
N ILE A 416 13.99 18.95 -3.59
CA ILE A 416 14.11 18.85 -2.14
C ILE A 416 13.12 17.81 -1.59
N THR A 417 11.88 17.82 -2.05
CA THR A 417 10.87 16.82 -1.64
C THR A 417 11.32 15.41 -2.02
N ASN A 418 11.92 15.22 -3.21
CA ASN A 418 12.40 13.92 -3.67
C ASN A 418 13.73 13.47 -3.04
N THR A 419 14.37 14.28 -2.20
CA THR A 419 15.61 13.91 -1.48
C THR A 419 15.41 12.62 -0.67
N TYR A 420 14.23 12.46 -0.05
CA TYR A 420 13.87 11.23 0.65
C TYR A 420 13.88 10.01 -0.27
N THR A 421 13.21 10.08 -1.41
CA THR A 421 13.11 8.96 -2.37
C THR A 421 14.50 8.55 -2.88
N MET A 422 15.33 9.52 -3.24
CA MET A 422 16.68 9.25 -3.74
C MET A 422 17.58 8.64 -2.67
N GLY A 423 17.58 9.23 -1.48
CA GLY A 423 18.40 8.75 -0.37
C GLY A 423 17.98 7.36 0.11
N SER A 424 16.68 7.09 0.19
CA SER A 424 16.15 5.78 0.60
C SER A 424 16.44 4.69 -0.42
N CYS A 425 16.31 4.95 -1.73
CA CYS A 425 16.67 3.99 -2.78
C CYS A 425 18.18 3.69 -2.78
N THR A 426 19.01 4.72 -2.61
CA THR A 426 20.48 4.54 -2.49
C THR A 426 20.80 3.66 -1.28
N MET A 427 20.21 3.97 -0.13
CA MET A 427 20.48 3.22 1.09
C MET A 427 19.89 1.81 1.07
N ALA A 428 18.78 1.58 0.37
CA ALA A 428 18.21 0.25 0.16
C ALA A 428 19.20 -0.68 -0.58
N ILE A 429 19.90 -0.17 -1.60
CA ILE A 429 20.94 -0.92 -2.32
C ILE A 429 22.14 -1.21 -1.40
N ILE A 430 22.65 -0.19 -0.70
CA ILE A 430 23.77 -0.34 0.23
C ILE A 430 23.44 -1.35 1.32
N PHE A 431 22.25 -1.22 1.92
CA PHE A 431 21.79 -2.13 2.96
C PHE A 431 21.60 -3.56 2.43
N GLY A 432 21.08 -3.72 1.21
CA GLY A 432 20.98 -5.02 0.55
C GLY A 432 22.33 -5.72 0.40
N LEU A 433 23.38 -4.96 0.02
CA LEU A 433 24.77 -5.47 -0.03
C LEU A 433 25.30 -5.84 1.37
N MET A 434 25.04 -4.99 2.37
CA MET A 434 25.41 -5.26 3.77
C MET A 434 24.71 -6.51 4.30
N LEU A 435 23.42 -6.67 4.01
CA LEU A 435 22.63 -7.82 4.41
C LEU A 435 23.16 -9.11 3.79
N ARG A 436 23.50 -9.07 2.50
CA ARG A 436 24.15 -10.20 1.81
C ARG A 436 25.48 -10.60 2.47
N LYS A 437 26.26 -9.62 2.95
CA LYS A 437 27.56 -9.86 3.58
C LYS A 437 27.45 -10.33 5.03
N TYR A 438 26.58 -9.70 5.84
CA TYR A 438 26.55 -9.88 7.30
C TYR A 438 25.33 -10.67 7.81
N GLY A 439 24.20 -10.66 7.12
CA GLY A 439 23.00 -11.45 7.43
C GLY A 439 22.11 -10.94 8.57
N LYS A 440 22.48 -9.89 9.28
CA LYS A 440 21.85 -9.43 10.53
C LYS A 440 20.78 -8.35 10.29
N LEU A 441 19.50 -8.76 10.14
CA LEU A 441 18.38 -7.82 9.88
C LEU A 441 18.07 -6.93 11.08
N LYS A 442 17.72 -7.53 12.21
CA LYS A 442 17.26 -6.81 13.42
C LYS A 442 18.27 -5.78 13.90
N MET A 443 19.55 -6.13 13.87
CA MET A 443 20.61 -5.26 14.40
C MET A 443 20.69 -3.93 13.63
N TYR A 444 20.66 -3.98 12.29
CA TYR A 444 20.73 -2.77 11.47
C TYR A 444 19.44 -1.95 11.54
N ALA A 445 18.26 -2.59 11.57
CA ALA A 445 17.00 -1.88 11.72
C ALA A 445 16.91 -1.17 13.08
N LEU A 446 17.33 -1.83 14.18
CA LEU A 446 17.21 -1.32 15.55
C LEU A 446 18.26 -0.25 15.89
N PHE A 447 19.53 -0.45 15.51
CA PHE A 447 20.63 0.43 15.94
C PHE A 447 21.01 1.49 14.91
N PHE A 448 20.54 1.35 13.68
CA PHE A 448 20.80 2.35 12.63
C PHE A 448 19.50 2.90 12.04
N GLY A 449 18.64 2.04 11.46
CA GLY A 449 17.46 2.48 10.71
C GLY A 449 16.51 3.35 11.54
N ALA A 450 15.97 2.83 12.64
CA ALA A 450 15.02 3.57 13.47
C ALA A 450 15.64 4.79 14.18
N PRO A 451 16.84 4.71 14.81
CA PRO A 451 17.43 5.88 15.48
C PRO A 451 17.72 7.04 14.54
N ILE A 452 18.26 6.78 13.35
CA ILE A 452 18.60 7.86 12.40
C ILE A 452 17.33 8.50 11.80
N THR A 453 16.27 7.73 11.60
CA THR A 453 14.96 8.25 11.16
C THR A 453 14.35 9.16 12.22
N ILE A 454 14.36 8.73 13.48
CA ILE A 454 13.86 9.52 14.62
C ILE A 454 14.70 10.78 14.79
N LEU A 455 16.02 10.66 14.71
CA LEU A 455 16.94 11.80 14.80
C LEU A 455 16.63 12.82 13.70
N GLY A 456 16.50 12.38 12.44
CA GLY A 456 16.21 13.26 11.30
C GLY A 456 14.90 14.02 11.49
N CYS A 457 13.82 13.32 11.87
CA CYS A 457 12.52 13.94 12.11
C CYS A 457 12.55 14.87 13.36
N GLY A 458 13.20 14.44 14.43
CA GLY A 458 13.37 15.23 15.65
C GLY A 458 14.16 16.53 15.43
N LEU A 459 15.24 16.48 14.65
CA LEU A 459 16.02 17.67 14.28
C LEU A 459 15.20 18.64 13.43
N MET A 460 14.27 18.16 12.58
CA MET A 460 13.38 19.03 11.82
C MET A 460 12.49 19.89 12.72
N ILE A 461 12.18 19.49 13.96
CA ILE A 461 11.39 20.31 14.91
C ILE A 461 12.06 21.67 15.13
N LYS A 462 13.40 21.69 15.16
CA LYS A 462 14.20 22.92 15.30
C LYS A 462 14.52 23.56 13.95
N PHE A 463 14.88 22.78 12.93
CA PHE A 463 15.43 23.30 11.69
C PHE A 463 14.37 23.65 10.64
N ARG A 464 13.15 23.15 10.76
CA ARG A 464 12.06 23.45 9.83
C ARG A 464 11.28 24.70 10.29
N GLN A 465 12.02 25.81 10.48
CA GLN A 465 11.50 27.10 10.89
C GLN A 465 11.89 28.16 9.86
N PRO A 466 11.14 29.29 9.74
CA PRO A 466 11.38 30.30 8.70
C PRO A 466 12.80 30.89 8.67
N ASP A 467 13.41 31.06 9.84
CA ASP A 467 14.70 31.75 9.99
C ASP A 467 15.91 30.83 9.78
N VAL A 468 15.68 29.57 9.42
CA VAL A 468 16.74 28.55 9.32
C VAL A 468 17.09 28.29 7.86
N ASN A 469 18.37 28.07 7.59
CA ASN A 469 18.84 27.73 6.25
C ASN A 469 18.27 26.39 5.79
N ILE A 470 17.73 26.36 4.56
CA ILE A 470 17.09 25.19 3.93
C ILE A 470 18.01 23.96 3.87
N GLY A 471 19.32 24.16 3.84
CA GLY A 471 20.32 23.07 3.84
C GLY A 471 20.20 22.15 5.05
N TYR A 472 19.80 22.67 6.22
CA TYR A 472 19.54 21.83 7.41
C TYR A 472 18.31 20.94 7.25
N ILE A 473 17.29 21.39 6.52
CA ILE A 473 16.09 20.59 6.22
C ILE A 473 16.49 19.45 5.27
N VAL A 474 17.28 19.75 4.24
CA VAL A 474 17.79 18.73 3.30
C VAL A 474 18.65 17.69 4.05
N MET A 475 19.52 18.13 4.96
CA MET A 475 20.30 17.23 5.82
C MET A 475 19.40 16.30 6.63
N CYS A 476 18.36 16.84 7.27
CA CYS A 476 17.40 16.03 8.03
C CYS A 476 16.66 15.03 7.14
N GLN A 477 16.29 15.42 5.91
CA GLN A 477 15.68 14.52 4.92
C GLN A 477 16.62 13.37 4.55
N VAL A 478 17.91 13.63 4.37
CA VAL A 478 18.92 12.60 4.09
C VAL A 478 19.00 11.59 5.25
N PHE A 479 18.93 12.06 6.51
CA PHE A 479 18.90 11.13 7.66
C PHE A 479 17.66 10.26 7.67
N ILE A 480 16.47 10.85 7.46
CA ILE A 480 15.22 10.08 7.38
C ILE A 480 15.27 9.10 6.21
N ALA A 481 15.79 9.51 5.06
CA ALA A 481 15.92 8.68 3.87
C ALA A 481 16.84 7.47 4.10
N PHE A 482 17.99 7.67 4.73
CA PHE A 482 18.92 6.58 5.02
C PHE A 482 18.30 5.57 6.00
N GLY A 483 17.62 6.05 7.03
CA GLY A 483 16.88 5.18 7.94
C GLY A 483 15.75 4.44 7.24
N GLY A 484 14.92 5.15 6.47
CA GLY A 484 13.79 4.60 5.73
C GLY A 484 14.21 3.51 4.75
N GLY A 485 15.30 3.72 4.00
CA GLY A 485 15.81 2.71 3.05
C GLY A 485 16.22 1.39 3.74
N VAL A 486 16.78 1.47 4.95
CA VAL A 486 17.07 0.27 5.77
C VAL A 486 15.79 -0.38 6.26
N LEU A 487 14.85 0.40 6.78
CA LEU A 487 13.63 -0.11 7.42
C LEU A 487 12.71 -0.80 6.42
N VAL A 488 12.47 -0.22 5.24
CA VAL A 488 11.61 -0.81 4.20
C VAL A 488 12.17 -2.15 3.68
N VAL A 489 13.49 -2.23 3.44
CA VAL A 489 14.10 -3.50 3.04
C VAL A 489 14.07 -4.53 4.18
N ALA A 490 14.26 -4.06 5.42
CA ALA A 490 14.25 -4.95 6.58
C ALA A 490 12.87 -5.53 6.87
N GLU A 491 11.77 -4.74 6.77
CA GLU A 491 10.40 -5.23 7.00
C GLU A 491 10.01 -6.32 6.01
N GLN A 492 10.16 -6.07 4.71
CA GLN A 492 9.82 -7.05 3.67
C GLN A 492 10.68 -8.32 3.78
N THR A 493 11.99 -8.17 3.98
CA THR A 493 12.90 -9.32 4.12
C THR A 493 12.59 -10.12 5.40
N THR A 494 12.22 -9.46 6.50
CA THR A 494 11.87 -10.13 7.77
C THR A 494 10.60 -10.96 7.62
N LEU A 495 9.54 -10.42 6.99
CA LEU A 495 8.30 -11.16 6.73
C LEU A 495 8.57 -12.42 5.90
N MET A 496 9.37 -12.29 4.85
CA MET A 496 9.73 -13.41 3.98
C MET A 496 10.70 -14.40 4.64
N ALA A 497 11.48 -13.98 5.64
CA ALA A 497 12.39 -14.86 6.37
C ALA A 497 11.68 -15.78 7.36
N VAL A 498 10.58 -15.33 7.96
CA VAL A 498 9.84 -16.07 9.00
C VAL A 498 8.65 -16.87 8.46
N SER A 499 8.47 -16.95 7.15
CA SER A 499 7.32 -17.56 6.50
C SER A 499 7.73 -18.54 5.38
N LYS A 500 6.76 -19.35 4.91
CA LYS A 500 6.91 -20.22 3.75
C LYS A 500 6.64 -19.46 2.46
N GLN A 501 7.19 -19.95 1.33
CA GLN A 501 7.03 -19.32 0.02
C GLN A 501 5.56 -19.10 -0.39
N GLN A 502 4.68 -20.05 -0.07
CA GLN A 502 3.24 -19.93 -0.37
C GLN A 502 2.57 -18.76 0.35
N ASP A 503 3.11 -18.33 1.50
CA ASP A 503 2.52 -17.29 2.34
C ASP A 503 3.03 -15.88 1.95
N PHE A 504 4.09 -15.77 1.13
CA PHE A 504 4.68 -14.47 0.76
C PHE A 504 3.66 -13.47 0.19
N PRO A 505 2.82 -13.83 -0.80
CA PRO A 505 1.86 -12.87 -1.35
C PRO A 505 0.85 -12.39 -0.30
N ALA A 506 0.35 -13.29 0.55
CA ALA A 506 -0.61 -12.93 1.60
C ALA A 506 0.01 -11.98 2.63
N LEU A 507 1.22 -12.29 3.12
CA LEU A 507 1.93 -11.45 4.11
C LEU A 507 2.25 -10.06 3.56
N LEU A 508 2.78 -9.99 2.34
CA LEU A 508 3.12 -8.71 1.70
C LEU A 508 1.87 -7.90 1.33
N ALA A 509 0.75 -8.57 1.02
CA ALA A 509 -0.52 -7.88 0.76
C ALA A 509 -1.09 -7.24 2.03
N VAL A 510 -1.05 -7.95 3.15
CA VAL A 510 -1.47 -7.41 4.46
C VAL A 510 -0.57 -6.26 4.89
N GLU A 511 0.76 -6.38 4.73
CA GLU A 511 1.71 -5.30 4.97
C GLU A 511 1.34 -4.04 4.16
N SER A 512 1.14 -4.21 2.85
CA SER A 512 0.79 -3.12 1.95
C SER A 512 -0.56 -2.49 2.26
N MET A 513 -1.54 -3.28 2.70
CA MET A 513 -2.83 -2.78 3.19
C MET A 513 -2.64 -1.93 4.44
N LEU A 514 -1.86 -2.40 5.43
CA LEU A 514 -1.58 -1.66 6.67
C LEU A 514 -0.79 -0.38 6.41
N ILE A 515 0.13 -0.38 5.45
CA ILE A 515 0.81 0.82 4.94
C ILE A 515 -0.20 1.83 4.40
N SER A 516 -1.17 1.41 3.59
CA SER A 516 -2.20 2.29 3.02
C SER A 516 -3.11 2.87 4.12
N ILE A 517 -3.52 2.04 5.08
CA ILE A 517 -4.30 2.49 6.26
C ILE A 517 -3.47 3.47 7.10
N GLY A 518 -2.19 3.17 7.34
CA GLY A 518 -1.27 4.05 8.06
C GLY A 518 -1.14 5.41 7.38
N GLY A 519 -1.00 5.44 6.05
CA GLY A 519 -0.97 6.66 5.27
C GLY A 519 -2.25 7.50 5.41
N ALA A 520 -3.42 6.85 5.37
CA ALA A 520 -4.70 7.54 5.57
C ALA A 520 -4.84 8.12 6.98
N ILE A 521 -4.44 7.38 8.01
CA ILE A 521 -4.42 7.87 9.41
C ILE A 521 -3.46 9.07 9.53
N GLY A 522 -2.25 8.97 8.98
CA GLY A 522 -1.25 10.04 9.01
C GLY A 522 -1.74 11.32 8.33
N SER A 523 -2.31 11.21 7.13
CA SER A 523 -2.89 12.34 6.39
C SER A 523 -4.04 12.98 7.16
N THR A 524 -4.87 12.18 7.83
CA THR A 524 -5.97 12.67 8.67
C THR A 524 -5.46 13.48 9.86
N ILE A 525 -4.45 12.98 10.55
CA ILE A 525 -3.82 13.69 11.68
C ILE A 525 -3.20 15.01 11.19
N ALA A 526 -2.48 14.96 10.05
CA ALA A 526 -1.92 16.17 9.43
C ALA A 526 -3.01 17.19 9.08
N GLY A 527 -4.09 16.76 8.46
CA GLY A 527 -5.24 17.60 8.12
C GLY A 527 -5.89 18.21 9.35
N ALA A 528 -6.11 17.41 10.40
CA ALA A 528 -6.69 17.91 11.66
C ALA A 528 -5.82 18.96 12.34
N ILE A 529 -4.50 18.75 12.39
CA ILE A 529 -3.55 19.75 12.92
C ILE A 529 -3.57 21.01 12.05
N TRP A 530 -3.56 20.86 10.72
CA TRP A 530 -3.56 21.99 9.79
C TRP A 530 -4.82 22.83 9.93
N THR A 531 -5.99 22.22 9.86
CA THR A 531 -7.29 22.92 9.93
C THR A 531 -7.56 23.52 11.32
N GLY A 532 -7.07 22.87 12.38
CA GLY A 532 -7.26 23.34 13.75
C GLY A 532 -6.29 24.42 14.21
N VAL A 533 -5.04 24.42 13.70
CA VAL A 533 -3.97 25.29 14.20
C VAL A 533 -3.65 26.43 13.23
N PHE A 534 -3.51 26.15 11.94
CA PHE A 534 -3.00 27.14 10.98
C PHE A 534 -3.86 28.41 10.87
N PRO A 535 -5.21 28.35 10.78
CA PRO A 535 -6.05 29.55 10.75
C PRO A 535 -5.94 30.40 12.03
N GLN A 536 -5.83 29.74 13.19
CA GLN A 536 -5.67 30.43 14.47
C GLN A 536 -4.33 31.17 14.55
N ARG A 537 -3.25 30.54 14.04
CA ARG A 537 -1.93 31.16 13.98
C ARG A 537 -1.88 32.30 12.98
N LEU A 538 -2.55 32.17 11.83
CA LEU A 538 -2.71 33.28 10.88
C LEU A 538 -3.42 34.48 11.54
N ALA A 539 -4.51 34.24 12.26
CA ALA A 539 -5.24 35.31 12.96
C ALA A 539 -4.39 36.07 13.99
N VAL A 540 -3.51 35.32 14.71
CA VAL A 540 -2.62 35.94 15.70
C VAL A 540 -1.45 36.66 15.02
N ASN A 541 -0.79 36.03 14.05
CA ASN A 541 0.46 36.56 13.47
C ASN A 541 0.21 37.65 12.40
N LEU A 542 -0.98 37.74 11.82
CA LEU A 542 -1.40 38.80 10.89
C LEU A 542 -2.16 39.94 11.57
N ALA A 543 -2.38 39.85 12.88
CA ALA A 543 -3.08 40.93 13.62
C ALA A 543 -2.30 42.26 13.46
N GLY A 544 -3.03 43.30 13.01
CA GLY A 544 -2.43 44.60 12.76
C GLY A 544 -1.73 44.80 11.41
N THR A 545 -1.75 43.78 10.54
CA THR A 545 -1.30 43.90 9.13
C THR A 545 -2.46 44.16 8.19
N ALA A 546 -2.19 44.61 6.96
CA ALA A 546 -3.19 44.78 5.91
C ALA A 546 -3.85 43.46 5.46
N ALA A 547 -3.29 42.33 5.80
CA ALA A 547 -3.79 40.99 5.46
C ALA A 547 -4.74 40.41 6.52
N ALA A 548 -5.00 41.12 7.63
CA ALA A 548 -5.83 40.63 8.73
C ALA A 548 -7.27 40.28 8.31
N ASP A 549 -7.84 41.01 7.35
CA ASP A 549 -9.20 40.76 6.84
C ASP A 549 -9.25 39.68 5.74
N ASN A 550 -8.08 39.18 5.26
CA ASN A 550 -7.98 38.26 4.14
C ASN A 550 -7.57 36.83 4.54
N ILE A 551 -7.69 36.47 5.82
CA ILE A 551 -7.23 35.19 6.38
C ILE A 551 -7.87 34.01 5.68
N ALA A 552 -9.14 34.04 5.32
CA ALA A 552 -9.83 32.93 4.66
C ALA A 552 -9.23 32.64 3.26
N SER A 553 -8.93 33.68 2.50
CA SER A 553 -8.29 33.55 1.18
C SER A 553 -6.84 33.05 1.31
N ILE A 554 -6.09 33.60 2.28
CA ILE A 554 -4.70 33.16 2.59
C ILE A 554 -4.70 31.69 3.01
N TYR A 555 -5.64 31.27 3.85
CA TYR A 555 -5.76 29.88 4.27
C TYR A 555 -6.02 28.91 3.09
N GLY A 556 -6.89 29.32 2.16
CA GLY A 556 -7.39 28.45 1.09
C GLY A 556 -6.51 28.34 -0.15
N ASP A 557 -5.58 29.28 -0.39
CA ASP A 557 -4.84 29.35 -1.65
C ASP A 557 -3.35 29.64 -1.44
N ILE A 558 -2.52 28.67 -1.85
CA ILE A 558 -1.06 28.77 -1.83
C ILE A 558 -0.53 29.91 -2.72
N THR A 559 -1.23 30.25 -3.79
CA THR A 559 -0.84 31.34 -4.69
C THR A 559 -1.03 32.70 -4.03
N VAL A 560 -2.10 32.86 -3.25
CA VAL A 560 -2.33 34.05 -2.41
C VAL A 560 -1.24 34.16 -1.33
N GLN A 561 -0.91 33.05 -0.66
CA GLN A 561 0.16 33.02 0.35
C GLN A 561 1.51 33.43 -0.22
N SER A 562 1.86 32.91 -1.39
CA SER A 562 3.14 33.21 -2.06
C SER A 562 3.15 34.56 -2.77
N GLY A 563 1.98 35.17 -3.00
CA GLY A 563 1.81 36.47 -3.67
C GLY A 563 2.28 37.66 -2.83
N TYR A 564 2.34 37.55 -1.50
CA TYR A 564 2.91 38.59 -0.66
C TYR A 564 4.44 38.65 -0.82
N ALA A 565 4.98 39.86 -0.95
CA ALA A 565 6.40 40.05 -1.17
C ALA A 565 7.23 39.56 0.04
N VAL A 566 8.37 38.96 -0.21
CA VAL A 566 9.30 38.50 0.83
C VAL A 566 9.82 39.71 1.63
N GLY A 567 9.82 39.61 2.96
CA GLY A 567 10.25 40.68 3.86
C GLY A 567 9.13 41.67 4.23
N THR A 568 7.89 41.44 3.79
CA THR A 568 6.73 42.21 4.29
C THR A 568 6.20 41.60 5.60
N PRO A 569 5.61 42.43 6.51
CA PRO A 569 5.02 41.92 7.76
C PRO A 569 3.98 40.82 7.52
N GLU A 570 3.20 40.93 6.43
CA GLU A 570 2.23 39.92 6.02
C GLU A 570 2.87 38.59 5.69
N ARG A 571 3.95 38.62 4.88
CA ARG A 571 4.68 37.40 4.51
C ARG A 571 5.36 36.76 5.72
N ASP A 572 5.94 37.56 6.60
CA ASP A 572 6.58 37.08 7.82
C ASP A 572 5.57 36.46 8.78
N GLY A 573 4.39 37.07 8.91
CA GLY A 573 3.27 36.50 9.67
C GLY A 573 2.78 35.16 9.13
N ILE A 574 2.69 35.00 7.79
CA ILE A 574 2.35 33.73 7.13
C ILE A 574 3.45 32.69 7.39
N ASN A 575 4.72 33.06 7.19
CA ASN A 575 5.87 32.17 7.39
C ASN A 575 5.95 31.67 8.83
N LEU A 576 5.76 32.54 9.81
CA LEU A 576 5.73 32.18 11.22
C LEU A 576 4.57 31.21 11.54
N SER A 577 3.40 31.44 10.96
CA SER A 577 2.22 30.56 11.12
C SER A 577 2.48 29.16 10.58
N TYR A 578 3.18 29.05 9.43
CA TYR A 578 3.64 27.80 8.88
C TYR A 578 4.58 27.08 9.84
N GLY A 579 5.64 27.76 10.30
CA GLY A 579 6.63 27.17 11.21
C GLY A 579 6.01 26.64 12.49
N GLN A 580 5.11 27.42 13.11
CA GLN A 580 4.39 27.02 14.32
C GLN A 580 3.50 25.81 14.10
N THR A 581 2.75 25.75 13.00
CA THR A 581 1.86 24.62 12.68
C THR A 581 2.63 23.37 12.35
N GLN A 582 3.66 23.48 11.51
CA GLN A 582 4.53 22.38 11.12
C GLN A 582 5.29 21.77 12.32
N ARG A 583 5.60 22.59 13.33
CA ARG A 583 6.22 22.10 14.57
C ARG A 583 5.36 21.07 15.29
N TYR A 584 4.04 21.29 15.37
CA TYR A 584 3.13 20.28 15.97
C TYR A 584 3.10 18.98 15.16
N MET A 585 3.10 19.07 13.82
CA MET A 585 3.15 17.90 12.94
C MET A 585 4.44 17.11 13.15
N LEU A 586 5.58 17.79 13.23
CA LEU A 586 6.88 17.16 13.44
C LEU A 586 6.98 16.49 14.83
N ILE A 587 6.45 17.11 15.87
CA ILE A 587 6.36 16.48 17.19
C ILE A 587 5.51 15.21 17.12
N GLY A 588 4.31 15.29 16.53
CA GLY A 588 3.43 14.13 16.35
C GLY A 588 4.09 13.01 15.55
N GLY A 589 4.70 13.33 14.40
CA GLY A 589 5.43 12.37 13.57
C GLY A 589 6.60 11.73 14.31
N THR A 590 7.40 12.52 15.05
CA THR A 590 8.52 12.00 15.86
C THR A 590 8.04 11.05 16.95
N CYS A 591 6.95 11.39 17.65
CA CYS A 591 6.36 10.51 18.66
C CYS A 591 5.91 9.17 18.07
N VAL A 592 5.27 9.19 16.89
CA VAL A 592 4.88 7.95 16.21
C VAL A 592 6.11 7.14 15.77
N TYR A 593 7.16 7.79 15.26
CA TYR A 593 8.40 7.09 14.91
C TYR A 593 9.05 6.36 16.10
N THR A 594 8.89 6.83 17.34
CA THR A 594 9.47 6.13 18.49
C THR A 594 8.87 4.74 18.71
N THR A 595 7.62 4.49 18.27
CA THR A 595 7.00 3.18 18.37
C THR A 595 7.72 2.10 17.53
N MET A 596 8.47 2.51 16.50
CA MET A 596 9.29 1.60 15.68
C MET A 596 10.37 0.91 16.49
N LEU A 597 11.02 1.61 17.44
CA LEU A 597 12.07 1.02 18.30
C LEU A 597 11.52 -0.15 19.09
N PHE A 598 10.37 0.05 19.71
CA PHE A 598 9.69 -1.03 20.45
C PHE A 598 9.32 -2.18 19.52
N SER A 599 8.74 -1.88 18.37
CA SER A 599 8.32 -2.90 17.40
C SER A 599 9.50 -3.74 16.91
N ILE A 600 10.62 -3.10 16.53
CA ILE A 600 11.82 -3.82 16.08
C ILE A 600 12.48 -4.60 17.23
N ALA A 601 12.46 -4.07 18.44
CA ALA A 601 13.00 -4.77 19.61
C ALA A 601 12.28 -6.10 19.88
N MET A 602 10.99 -6.20 19.54
CA MET A 602 10.18 -7.41 19.68
C MET A 602 10.41 -8.45 18.57
N TRP A 603 11.11 -8.11 17.47
CA TRP A 603 11.43 -9.08 16.43
C TRP A 603 12.32 -10.20 16.96
N GLN A 604 12.19 -11.37 16.36
CA GLN A 604 13.18 -12.44 16.54
C GLN A 604 14.50 -12.04 15.87
N ASN A 605 15.61 -12.50 16.42
CA ASN A 605 16.92 -12.23 15.84
C ASN A 605 17.16 -13.18 14.67
N VAL A 606 16.72 -12.77 13.48
CA VAL A 606 16.85 -13.56 12.24
C VAL A 606 18.18 -13.24 11.56
N ASP A 607 18.96 -14.28 11.27
CA ASP A 607 20.14 -14.21 10.42
C ASP A 607 19.83 -14.86 9.06
N VAL A 608 19.68 -14.03 8.01
CA VAL A 608 19.29 -14.49 6.67
C VAL A 608 20.29 -15.43 6.01
N LYS A 609 21.54 -15.49 6.50
CA LYS A 609 22.55 -16.42 6.00
C LYS A 609 22.43 -17.82 6.59
N LYS A 610 21.89 -17.92 7.82
CA LYS A 610 21.74 -19.18 8.55
C LYS A 610 20.40 -19.85 8.32
N MET A 611 19.41 -19.10 7.83
CA MET A 611 18.07 -19.64 7.57
C MET A 611 18.08 -20.57 6.37
N LYS A 612 17.60 -21.80 6.57
CA LYS A 612 17.40 -22.75 5.48
C LYS A 612 16.11 -22.40 4.73
N GLN A 613 16.23 -22.11 3.47
CA GLN A 613 15.12 -21.95 2.51
C GLN A 613 15.49 -22.63 1.21
N ARG A 614 14.52 -22.81 0.32
CA ARG A 614 14.74 -23.32 -1.03
C ARG A 614 15.88 -22.56 -1.72
N THR A 615 16.79 -23.26 -2.36
CA THR A 615 17.99 -22.67 -3.00
C THR A 615 18.12 -23.01 -4.48
N VAL A 616 17.42 -24.04 -4.97
CA VAL A 616 17.50 -24.49 -6.37
C VAL A 616 16.67 -23.57 -7.27
N GLY A 617 17.25 -23.17 -8.41
CA GLY A 617 16.60 -22.25 -9.35
C GLY A 617 16.55 -20.79 -8.91
N LEU A 618 17.31 -20.39 -7.86
CA LEU A 618 17.31 -19.04 -7.29
C LEU A 618 18.68 -18.35 -7.46
N LEU A 619 18.65 -17.00 -7.64
CA LEU A 619 19.83 -16.11 -7.67
C LEU A 619 20.38 -15.78 -6.29
#